data_c1b1b26a80392639a14d957ffdd40cf7
#
_entry.id   c1b1b26a80392639a14d957ffdd40cf7
#
_cell.length_a   1.000
_cell.length_b   1.000
_cell.length_c   1.000
_cell.angle_alpha   90.00
_cell.angle_beta   90.00
_cell.angle_gamma   90.00
#
_symmetry.space_group_name_H-M   'P 1'
#
loop_
_entity.id
_entity.type
_entity.pdbx_description
1 polymer ?
#
loop_
_entity_poly.entity_id
_entity_poly.type
_entity_poly.pdbx_seq_one_letter_code
_entity_poly.pdbx_strand_id
1 'polypeptide(L)'
;ILSSLPGVAITTVKITGVQHEFSTIDGIKEDVVTILLNLKKIRMRFSTDEPQTLSLKVKGEKIVTAADLDVPGQVEILTPDQVIATLTSKNATLEMEVRTEKGLGFMPKEMIDKNRVDIGTIALDGIFTPIRRASYEVENMRVGDRTDFNKLRVFIETDGTITPTVALST
;
A
#
# COMPACT_ATOMS: atom_id res chain seq x y z
N ILE A 1 -11.85 -9.16 -12.10
CA ILE A 1 -12.05 -8.53 -10.79
C ILE A 1 -10.73 -7.99 -10.24
N LEU A 2 -9.67 -8.81 -10.17
CA LEU A 2 -8.38 -8.41 -9.57
C LEU A 2 -7.72 -7.20 -10.23
N SER A 3 -7.88 -7.02 -11.53
CA SER A 3 -7.25 -5.96 -12.32
C SER A 3 -8.16 -4.77 -12.62
N SER A 4 -9.45 -4.84 -12.28
CA SER A 4 -10.44 -3.82 -12.62
C SER A 4 -10.86 -2.93 -11.44
N LEU A 5 -10.47 -3.28 -10.21
CA LEU A 5 -10.80 -2.51 -9.02
C LEU A 5 -9.75 -1.44 -8.74
N PRO A 6 -10.17 -0.18 -8.54
CA PRO A 6 -9.24 0.88 -8.19
C PRO A 6 -8.77 0.73 -6.74
N GLY A 7 -7.54 1.13 -6.50
CA GLY A 7 -6.95 1.17 -5.17
C GLY A 7 -5.86 2.22 -5.09
N VAL A 8 -5.30 2.38 -3.91
CA VAL A 8 -4.25 3.34 -3.61
C VAL A 8 -2.99 2.59 -3.20
N ALA A 9 -1.85 3.00 -3.75
CA ALA A 9 -0.56 2.44 -3.39
C ALA A 9 0.52 3.51 -3.32
N ILE A 10 1.53 3.24 -2.51
CA ILE A 10 2.76 4.02 -2.47
C ILE A 10 3.60 3.62 -3.67
N THR A 11 3.93 4.58 -4.53
CA THR A 11 4.69 4.34 -5.76
C THR A 11 6.14 4.76 -5.64
N THR A 12 6.44 5.82 -4.90
CA THR A 12 7.80 6.29 -4.68
C THR A 12 8.00 6.82 -3.27
N VAL A 13 9.23 6.67 -2.79
CA VAL A 13 9.67 7.16 -1.49
C VAL A 13 11.01 7.87 -1.64
N LYS A 14 11.14 9.03 -1.03
CA LYS A 14 12.40 9.75 -0.93
C LYS A 14 12.73 9.94 0.54
N ILE A 15 13.86 9.37 0.98
CA ILE A 15 14.33 9.46 2.36
C ILE A 15 15.58 10.34 2.38
N THR A 16 15.61 11.35 3.22
CA THR A 16 16.75 12.25 3.36
C THR A 16 17.99 11.48 3.80
N GLY A 17 19.08 11.62 3.05
CA GLY A 17 20.34 10.94 3.33
C GLY A 17 20.45 9.52 2.77
N VAL A 18 19.44 9.03 2.08
CA VAL A 18 19.41 7.69 1.46
C VAL A 18 19.39 7.82 -0.05
N GLN A 19 20.26 7.09 -0.73
CA GLN A 19 20.38 7.11 -2.18
C GLN A 19 19.76 5.90 -2.87
N HIS A 20 19.69 4.75 -2.19
CA HIS A 20 19.14 3.51 -2.73
C HIS A 20 18.51 2.63 -1.64
N GLU A 21 17.74 1.65 -2.07
CA GLU A 21 16.95 0.77 -1.19
C GLU A 21 17.77 -0.16 -0.27
N PHE A 22 19.05 -0.37 -0.59
CA PHE A 22 19.93 -1.24 0.21
C PHE A 22 20.75 -0.47 1.26
N SER A 23 20.49 0.81 1.44
CA SER A 23 21.13 1.62 2.47
C SER A 23 20.61 1.31 3.86
N THR A 24 21.41 1.68 4.87
CA THR A 24 21.00 1.73 6.27
C THR A 24 21.01 3.16 6.78
N ILE A 25 20.25 3.43 7.83
CA ILE A 25 20.19 4.75 8.45
C ILE A 25 20.65 4.63 9.91
N ASP A 26 21.61 5.45 10.29
CA ASP A 26 22.12 5.46 11.65
C ASP A 26 21.04 5.83 12.66
N GLY A 27 20.96 5.08 13.76
CA GLY A 27 20.00 5.31 14.82
C GLY A 27 18.59 4.78 14.52
N ILE A 28 18.42 4.03 13.45
CA ILE A 28 17.16 3.36 13.08
C ILE A 28 17.42 1.85 13.05
N LYS A 29 16.56 1.10 13.71
CA LYS A 29 16.69 -0.36 13.83
C LYS A 29 16.54 -1.07 12.48
N GLU A 30 15.56 -0.65 11.69
CA GLU A 30 15.24 -1.23 10.39
C GLU A 30 16.14 -0.65 9.29
N ASP A 31 16.52 -1.47 8.32
CA ASP A 31 17.15 -1.01 7.10
C ASP A 31 16.12 -0.38 6.14
N VAL A 32 16.59 0.24 5.07
CA VAL A 32 15.69 0.92 4.12
C VAL A 32 14.72 -0.06 3.47
N VAL A 33 15.17 -1.26 3.10
CA VAL A 33 14.29 -2.29 2.51
C VAL A 33 13.14 -2.62 3.44
N THR A 34 13.41 -2.82 4.73
CA THR A 34 12.38 -3.11 5.73
C THR A 34 11.41 -1.95 5.91
N ILE A 35 11.91 -0.71 5.91
CA ILE A 35 11.06 0.49 5.97
C ILE A 35 10.12 0.55 4.76
N LEU A 36 10.64 0.28 3.56
CA LEU A 36 9.83 0.27 2.34
C LEU A 36 8.74 -0.81 2.37
N LEU A 37 9.08 -2.00 2.86
CA LEU A 37 8.10 -3.08 3.02
C LEU A 37 7.01 -2.72 4.04
N ASN A 38 7.37 -2.05 5.12
CA ASN A 38 6.43 -1.57 6.12
C ASN A 38 5.50 -0.50 5.54
N LEU A 39 6.02 0.41 4.72
CA LEU A 39 5.21 1.43 4.04
C LEU A 39 4.20 0.80 3.08
N LYS A 40 4.56 -0.27 2.39
CA LYS A 40 3.65 -1.00 1.49
C LYS A 40 2.46 -1.66 2.22
N LYS A 41 2.57 -1.89 3.51
CA LYS A 41 1.49 -2.46 4.34
C LYS A 41 0.46 -1.41 4.78
N ILE A 42 0.76 -0.12 4.62
CA ILE A 42 -0.16 0.95 4.98
C ILE A 42 -1.30 0.98 3.97
N ARG A 43 -2.53 0.98 4.47
CA ARG A 43 -3.74 1.09 3.66
C ARG A 43 -4.34 2.47 3.79
N MET A 44 -4.72 3.03 2.66
CA MET A 44 -5.22 4.40 2.55
C MET A 44 -6.43 4.46 1.64
N ARG A 45 -7.25 5.48 1.88
CA ARG A 45 -8.39 5.82 1.03
C ARG A 45 -8.23 7.26 0.57
N PHE A 46 -8.47 7.51 -0.71
CA PHE A 46 -8.45 8.84 -1.31
C PHE A 46 -9.87 9.32 -1.58
N SER A 47 -10.12 10.60 -1.31
CA SER A 47 -11.34 11.31 -1.76
C SER A 47 -11.16 11.99 -3.12
N THR A 48 -9.97 11.92 -3.71
CA THR A 48 -9.61 12.48 -5.02
C THR A 48 -8.90 11.42 -5.87
N ASP A 49 -8.90 11.61 -7.19
CA ASP A 49 -8.16 10.75 -8.12
C ASP A 49 -6.72 11.25 -8.38
N GLU A 50 -6.36 12.40 -7.86
CA GLU A 50 -5.02 12.97 -8.04
C GLU A 50 -3.98 12.32 -7.12
N PRO A 51 -2.73 12.17 -7.60
CA PRO A 51 -1.64 11.71 -6.74
C PRO A 51 -1.43 12.63 -5.53
N GLN A 52 -1.12 12.05 -4.40
CA GLN A 52 -0.88 12.79 -3.15
C GLN A 52 0.52 12.50 -2.62
N THR A 53 1.16 13.51 -2.07
CA THR A 53 2.45 13.38 -1.40
C THR A 53 2.24 13.47 0.11
N LEU A 54 2.72 12.46 0.83
CA LEU A 54 2.72 12.41 2.28
C LEU A 54 4.12 12.72 2.77
N SER A 55 4.25 13.35 3.91
CA SER A 55 5.54 13.64 4.52
C SER A 55 5.64 13.08 5.93
N LEU A 56 6.86 12.75 6.33
CA LEU A 56 7.17 12.28 7.67
C LEU A 56 8.44 12.97 8.15
N LYS A 57 8.39 13.54 9.35
CA LYS A 57 9.56 14.08 10.01
C LYS A 57 9.49 13.75 11.50
N VAL A 58 10.38 12.87 11.93
CA VAL A 58 10.47 12.40 13.31
C VAL A 58 11.90 12.52 13.80
N LYS A 59 12.07 13.01 15.02
CA LYS A 59 13.37 13.13 15.68
C LYS A 59 13.30 12.54 17.09
N GLY A 60 14.38 11.87 17.48
CA GLY A 60 14.53 11.27 18.79
C GLY A 60 14.07 9.82 18.84
N GLU A 61 14.28 9.18 19.98
CA GLU A 61 13.93 7.78 20.21
C GLU A 61 12.40 7.59 20.20
N LYS A 62 11.89 6.87 19.19
CA LYS A 62 10.45 6.68 19.00
C LYS A 62 10.16 5.52 18.05
N ILE A 63 9.04 4.85 18.28
CA ILE A 63 8.45 3.92 17.29
C ILE A 63 7.57 4.74 16.35
N VAL A 64 7.94 4.78 15.08
CA VAL A 64 7.24 5.54 14.04
C VAL A 64 6.15 4.66 13.43
N THR A 65 4.94 5.18 13.40
CA THR A 65 3.78 4.48 12.81
C THR A 65 3.16 5.30 11.69
N ALA A 66 2.20 4.72 10.97
CA ALA A 66 1.47 5.41 9.93
C ALA A 66 0.72 6.65 10.44
N ALA A 67 0.34 6.70 11.71
CA ALA A 67 -0.29 7.86 12.32
C ALA A 67 0.64 9.09 12.41
N ASP A 68 1.95 8.88 12.34
CA ASP A 68 2.95 9.96 12.35
C ASP A 68 3.11 10.63 10.98
N LEU A 69 2.55 10.05 9.92
CA LEU A 69 2.56 10.65 8.59
C LEU A 69 1.71 11.91 8.56
N ASP A 70 2.26 12.97 7.97
CA ASP A 70 1.51 14.18 7.65
C ASP A 70 0.79 13.96 6.32
N VAL A 71 -0.54 13.89 6.39
CA VAL A 71 -1.40 13.57 5.25
C VAL A 71 -2.30 14.75 4.90
N PRO A 72 -2.52 15.03 3.60
CA PRO A 72 -3.51 16.02 3.20
C PRO A 72 -4.94 15.54 3.53
N GLY A 73 -5.89 16.48 3.57
CA GLY A 73 -7.27 16.18 3.93
C GLY A 73 -7.99 15.21 2.99
N GLN A 74 -7.46 15.00 1.78
CA GLN A 74 -8.00 14.06 0.80
C GLN A 74 -7.58 12.61 1.05
N VAL A 75 -6.68 12.36 2.00
CA VAL A 75 -6.13 11.04 2.31
C VAL A 75 -6.57 10.61 3.70
N GLU A 76 -7.11 9.41 3.80
CA GLU A 76 -7.44 8.77 5.06
C GLU A 76 -6.59 7.52 5.24
N ILE A 77 -5.88 7.41 6.35
CA ILE A 77 -5.09 6.23 6.70
C ILE A 77 -5.97 5.25 7.46
N LEU A 78 -6.14 4.04 6.91
CA LEU A 78 -6.98 2.99 7.50
C LEU A 78 -6.23 2.10 8.48
N THR A 79 -4.88 2.12 8.44
CA THR A 79 -4.00 1.32 9.33
C THR A 79 -3.02 2.22 10.07
N PRO A 80 -3.50 3.11 10.98
CA PRO A 80 -2.63 4.11 11.63
C PRO A 80 -1.61 3.49 12.60
N ASP A 81 -1.84 2.27 13.05
CA ASP A 81 -0.97 1.52 13.95
C ASP A 81 0.13 0.70 13.25
N GLN A 82 0.17 0.72 11.91
CA GLN A 82 1.23 0.05 11.15
C GLN A 82 2.59 0.69 11.45
N VAL A 83 3.52 -0.09 11.99
CA VAL A 83 4.89 0.37 12.28
C VAL A 83 5.65 0.60 10.98
N ILE A 84 6.30 1.75 10.86
CA ILE A 84 7.17 2.10 9.73
C ILE A 84 8.63 1.83 10.08
N ALA A 85 9.09 2.40 11.18
CA ALA A 85 10.48 2.31 11.63
C ALA A 85 10.56 2.49 13.14
N THR A 86 11.71 2.10 13.72
CA THR A 86 12.00 2.31 15.14
C THR A 86 13.29 3.11 15.27
N LEU A 87 13.19 4.32 15.80
CA LEU A 87 14.34 5.15 16.12
C LEU A 87 14.86 4.75 17.50
N THR A 88 16.14 4.37 17.56
CA THR A 88 16.79 3.83 18.77
C THR A 88 17.73 4.80 19.45
N SER A 89 17.94 5.97 18.85
CA SER A 89 18.86 7.01 19.37
C SER A 89 18.15 8.35 19.54
N LYS A 90 18.52 9.08 20.58
CA LYS A 90 18.02 10.43 20.82
C LYS A 90 18.38 11.42 19.70
N ASN A 91 19.45 11.14 18.97
CA ASN A 91 19.93 11.96 17.85
C ASN A 91 19.42 11.45 16.49
N ALA A 92 18.69 10.34 16.46
CA ALA A 92 18.14 9.81 15.23
C ALA A 92 17.08 10.73 14.66
N THR A 93 17.11 10.91 13.35
CA THR A 93 16.12 11.69 12.61
C THR A 93 15.69 10.88 11.40
N LEU A 94 14.38 10.80 11.18
CA LEU A 94 13.81 10.20 9.98
C LEU A 94 12.95 11.25 9.28
N GLU A 95 13.35 11.59 8.06
CA GLU A 95 12.63 12.52 7.21
C GLU A 95 12.44 11.89 5.84
N MET A 96 11.19 11.78 5.41
CA MET A 96 10.86 11.17 4.13
C MET A 96 9.65 11.82 3.48
N GLU A 97 9.60 11.73 2.17
CA GLU A 97 8.43 12.05 1.35
C GLU A 97 7.94 10.77 0.68
N VAL A 98 6.65 10.52 0.77
CA VAL A 98 6.00 9.34 0.22
C VAL A 98 4.98 9.79 -0.80
N ARG A 99 5.14 9.37 -2.05
CA ARG A 99 4.16 9.64 -3.09
C ARG A 99 3.22 8.46 -3.21
N THR A 100 1.93 8.77 -3.17
CA THR A 100 0.85 7.80 -3.30
C THR A 100 0.01 8.13 -4.52
N GLU A 101 -0.46 7.10 -5.20
CA GLU A 101 -1.25 7.24 -6.40
C GLU A 101 -2.42 6.27 -6.37
N LYS A 102 -3.49 6.64 -7.05
CA LYS A 102 -4.63 5.77 -7.32
C LYS A 102 -4.44 5.09 -8.68
N GLY A 103 -4.72 3.82 -8.75
CA GLY A 103 -4.53 3.05 -9.98
C GLY A 103 -5.30 1.75 -9.96
N LEU A 104 -5.06 0.93 -10.98
CA LEU A 104 -5.70 -0.36 -11.19
C LEU A 104 -4.66 -1.49 -11.21
N GLY A 105 -4.98 -2.60 -10.59
CA GLY A 105 -4.20 -3.82 -10.68
C GLY A 105 -2.80 -3.70 -10.06
N PHE A 106 -1.78 -3.93 -10.89
CA PHE A 106 -0.38 -3.96 -10.48
C PHE A 106 0.48 -3.18 -11.48
N MET A 107 1.41 -2.37 -10.95
CA MET A 107 2.40 -1.65 -11.74
C MET A 107 3.80 -1.97 -11.21
N PRO A 108 4.67 -2.64 -12.00
CA PRO A 108 6.03 -2.93 -11.59
C PRO A 108 6.85 -1.66 -11.34
N LYS A 109 7.78 -1.72 -10.39
CA LYS A 109 8.64 -0.59 -10.06
C LYS A 109 9.46 -0.07 -11.25
N GLU A 110 9.83 -0.94 -12.18
CA GLU A 110 10.57 -0.57 -13.39
C GLU A 110 9.78 0.38 -14.30
N MET A 111 8.46 0.26 -14.34
CA MET A 111 7.61 1.18 -15.08
C MET A 111 7.46 2.53 -14.35
N ILE A 112 7.41 2.50 -13.04
CA ILE A 112 7.35 3.72 -12.21
C ILE A 112 8.66 4.48 -12.31
N ASP A 113 9.78 3.77 -12.25
CA ASP A 113 11.14 4.35 -12.30
C ASP A 113 11.43 5.07 -13.63
N LYS A 114 10.94 4.52 -14.74
CA LYS A 114 11.09 5.16 -16.07
C LYS A 114 10.49 6.56 -16.14
N ASN A 115 9.51 6.86 -15.32
CA ASN A 115 8.83 8.16 -15.29
C ASN A 115 9.45 9.12 -14.26
N ARG A 116 10.54 8.73 -13.63
CA ARG A 116 11.19 9.47 -12.56
C ARG A 116 12.61 9.87 -12.92
N VAL A 117 12.93 11.10 -12.63
CA VAL A 117 14.24 11.71 -12.93
C VAL A 117 14.99 12.11 -11.67
N ASP A 118 14.32 12.13 -10.51
CA ASP A 118 14.91 12.61 -9.27
C ASP A 118 15.89 11.61 -8.66
N ILE A 119 17.11 12.08 -8.42
CA ILE A 119 18.13 11.31 -7.72
C ILE A 119 17.70 11.10 -6.26
N GLY A 120 17.86 9.87 -5.76
CA GLY A 120 17.50 9.52 -4.38
C GLY A 120 16.04 9.14 -4.19
N THR A 121 15.23 9.18 -5.24
CA THR A 121 13.85 8.67 -5.21
C THR A 121 13.86 7.17 -5.48
N ILE A 122 13.20 6.41 -4.60
CA ILE A 122 13.11 4.96 -4.68
C ILE A 122 11.73 4.59 -5.20
N ALA A 123 11.66 3.84 -6.29
CA ALA A 123 10.42 3.31 -6.83
C ALA A 123 10.03 2.00 -6.15
N LEU A 124 8.73 1.82 -5.92
CA LEU A 124 8.14 0.61 -5.36
C LEU A 124 7.13 0.02 -6.33
N ASP A 125 6.92 -1.29 -6.26
CA ASP A 125 5.83 -1.92 -6.99
C ASP A 125 4.49 -1.36 -6.54
N GLY A 126 3.68 -0.88 -7.46
CA GLY A 126 2.34 -0.37 -7.19
C GLY A 126 1.32 -1.50 -7.18
N ILE A 127 0.95 -1.98 -6.00
CA ILE A 127 -0.12 -2.97 -5.83
C ILE A 127 -1.40 -2.20 -5.52
N PHE A 128 -2.16 -1.87 -6.55
CA PHE A 128 -3.36 -1.04 -6.42
C PHE A 128 -4.60 -1.84 -6.07
N THR A 129 -4.63 -3.12 -6.41
CA THR A 129 -5.82 -3.95 -6.16
C THR A 129 -6.12 -4.04 -4.66
N PRO A 130 -7.37 -3.80 -4.24
CA PRO A 130 -7.78 -4.01 -2.85
C PRO A 130 -8.05 -5.49 -2.52
N ILE A 131 -7.96 -6.38 -3.50
CA ILE A 131 -8.20 -7.81 -3.32
C ILE A 131 -6.91 -8.49 -2.87
N ARG A 132 -6.90 -9.06 -1.67
CA ARG A 132 -5.78 -9.86 -1.16
C ARG A 132 -5.85 -11.30 -1.63
N ARG A 133 -7.06 -11.86 -1.64
CA ARG A 133 -7.30 -13.24 -2.03
C ARG A 133 -8.66 -13.34 -2.71
N ALA A 134 -8.70 -14.07 -3.82
CA ALA A 134 -9.93 -14.46 -4.46
C ALA A 134 -9.84 -15.93 -4.87
N SER A 135 -10.88 -16.69 -4.60
CA SER A 135 -11.02 -18.07 -5.04
C SER A 135 -12.47 -18.35 -5.40
N TYR A 136 -12.68 -19.37 -6.20
CA TYR A 136 -14.02 -19.80 -6.56
C TYR A 136 -14.15 -21.31 -6.46
N GLU A 137 -15.37 -21.76 -6.24
CA GLU A 137 -15.74 -23.14 -6.16
C GLU A 137 -17.03 -23.35 -6.92
N VAL A 138 -17.08 -24.38 -7.74
CA VAL A 138 -18.25 -24.76 -8.52
C VAL A 138 -18.84 -26.05 -7.97
N GLU A 139 -20.10 -26.00 -7.57
CA GLU A 139 -20.84 -27.15 -7.06
C GLU A 139 -22.03 -27.47 -7.95
N ASN A 140 -22.36 -28.76 -8.08
CA ASN A 140 -23.59 -29.15 -8.74
C ASN A 140 -24.79 -28.76 -7.88
N MET A 141 -25.83 -28.25 -8.52
CA MET A 141 -27.02 -27.77 -7.86
C MET A 141 -28.26 -28.39 -8.47
N ARG A 142 -29.18 -28.82 -7.63
CA ARG A 142 -30.49 -29.28 -8.06
C ARG A 142 -31.51 -28.15 -7.94
N VAL A 143 -32.26 -27.91 -9.01
CA VAL A 143 -33.39 -26.99 -9.01
C VAL A 143 -34.64 -27.76 -9.49
N GLY A 144 -35.56 -28.05 -8.56
CA GLY A 144 -36.70 -28.93 -8.83
C GLY A 144 -36.23 -30.32 -9.24
N ASP A 145 -36.65 -30.81 -10.43
CA ASP A 145 -36.26 -32.13 -10.95
C ASP A 145 -35.01 -32.07 -11.85
N ARG A 146 -34.42 -30.90 -12.02
CA ARG A 146 -33.20 -30.71 -12.85
C ARG A 146 -31.95 -30.70 -12.00
N THR A 147 -30.92 -31.41 -12.46
CA THR A 147 -29.62 -31.54 -11.80
C THR A 147 -28.47 -30.95 -12.60
N ASP A 148 -28.77 -30.29 -13.73
CA ASP A 148 -27.80 -29.72 -14.66
C ASP A 148 -27.40 -28.26 -14.33
N PHE A 149 -27.81 -27.75 -13.20
CA PHE A 149 -27.43 -26.43 -12.69
C PHE A 149 -26.18 -26.48 -11.83
N ASN A 150 -25.35 -25.46 -11.94
CA ASN A 150 -24.15 -25.29 -11.14
C ASN A 150 -24.31 -24.11 -10.18
N LYS A 151 -23.81 -24.29 -8.96
CA LYS A 151 -23.70 -23.23 -7.97
C LYS A 151 -22.26 -22.74 -7.94
N LEU A 152 -22.08 -21.44 -8.14
CA LEU A 152 -20.77 -20.78 -8.03
C LEU A 152 -20.62 -20.14 -6.65
N ARG A 153 -19.60 -20.56 -5.91
CA ARG A 153 -19.16 -19.87 -4.69
C ARG A 153 -17.91 -19.07 -4.99
N VAL A 154 -17.94 -17.80 -4.62
CA VAL A 154 -16.80 -16.89 -4.79
C VAL A 154 -16.37 -16.40 -3.42
N PHE A 155 -15.09 -16.59 -3.10
CA PHE A 155 -14.48 -16.10 -1.86
C PHE A 155 -13.58 -14.92 -2.18
N ILE A 156 -13.81 -13.77 -1.54
CA ILE A 156 -13.04 -12.56 -1.74
C ILE A 156 -12.58 -12.04 -0.39
N GLU A 157 -11.27 -11.85 -0.27
CA GLU A 157 -10.66 -11.17 0.87
C GLU A 157 -10.09 -9.84 0.40
N THR A 158 -10.54 -8.74 0.99
CA THR A 158 -10.07 -7.40 0.67
C THR A 158 -9.07 -6.90 1.72
N ASP A 159 -8.39 -5.80 1.41
CA ASP A 159 -7.49 -5.11 2.33
C ASP A 159 -8.21 -4.17 3.31
N GLY A 160 -9.55 -4.14 3.30
CA GLY A 160 -10.38 -3.30 4.16
C GLY A 160 -10.77 -1.94 3.54
N THR A 161 -10.23 -1.59 2.37
CA THR A 161 -10.57 -0.33 1.69
C THR A 161 -11.93 -0.38 0.99
N ILE A 162 -12.37 -1.59 0.61
CA ILE A 162 -13.72 -1.85 0.09
C ILE A 162 -14.27 -3.13 0.70
N THR A 163 -15.60 -3.25 0.72
CA THR A 163 -16.24 -4.48 1.15
C THR A 163 -16.24 -5.52 0.01
N PRO A 164 -16.23 -6.84 0.31
CA PRO A 164 -16.33 -7.87 -0.73
C PRO A 164 -17.57 -7.74 -1.62
N THR A 165 -18.70 -7.32 -1.08
CA THR A 165 -19.93 -7.09 -1.84
C THR A 165 -19.77 -5.97 -2.85
N VAL A 166 -19.14 -4.85 -2.47
CA VAL A 166 -18.86 -3.73 -3.38
C VAL A 166 -17.87 -4.15 -4.46
N ALA A 167 -16.83 -4.91 -4.09
CA ALA A 167 -15.86 -5.44 -5.04
C ALA A 167 -16.51 -6.30 -6.13
N LEU A 168 -17.44 -7.15 -5.75
CA LEU A 168 -18.14 -8.05 -6.67
C LEU A 168 -19.11 -7.31 -7.59
N SER A 169 -19.71 -6.21 -7.12
CA SER A 169 -20.66 -5.40 -7.91
C SER A 169 -19.99 -4.40 -8.85
N THR A 170 -18.67 -4.20 -8.72
CA THR A 170 -17.89 -3.36 -9.63
C THR A 170 -17.33 -4.19 -10.78
#